data_fe679e446768ed0a0b61daee10d99648
#
_entry.id   fe679e446768ed0a0b61daee10d99648
#
_cell.length_a   1.000
_cell.length_b   1.000
_cell.length_c   1.000
_cell.angle_alpha   90.00
_cell.angle_beta   90.00
_cell.angle_gamma   90.00
#
_symmetry.space_group_name_H-M   'P 1'
#
loop_
_entity.id
_entity.type
_entity.pdbx_description
1 polymer ?
#
loop_
_entity_poly.entity_id
_entity_poly.type
_entity_poly.pdbx_seq_one_letter_code
_entity_poly.pdbx_strand_id
1 'polypeptide(L)'
;MAAEARAEAEEIVKKAEAKAEDVSKNTMTEISLAGKQAVGRIKSEIASLIIAKATARGVQEAVGDPAFIKEMPVAVAKNWNGSDSGKVELQALLPEGERKKLDAAFEESAKELLAAGVEVGWSKEVKTGFKVGAKDGGYYISFADADIEALLAEYLRDKVFQLLFKA
;
A
#
# COMPACT_ATOMS: atom_id res chain seq x y z
N MET A 1 -56.14 -46.40 9.08
CA MET A 1 -55.87 -45.22 10.01
C MET A 1 -54.58 -45.38 10.74
N ALA A 2 -54.31 -46.40 11.51
CA ALA A 2 -53.02 -46.49 12.25
C ALA A 2 -51.81 -46.70 11.35
N ALA A 3 -51.93 -47.33 10.18
CA ALA A 3 -50.85 -47.51 9.22
C ALA A 3 -50.47 -46.21 8.50
N GLU A 4 -51.43 -45.35 8.19
CA GLU A 4 -51.18 -44.05 7.56
C GLU A 4 -50.51 -43.09 8.53
N ALA A 5 -50.95 -43.06 9.79
CA ALA A 5 -50.33 -42.24 10.81
C ALA A 5 -48.86 -42.62 11.10
N ARG A 6 -48.55 -43.93 11.04
CA ARG A 6 -47.16 -44.42 11.15
C ARG A 6 -46.30 -44.02 9.96
N ALA A 7 -46.85 -44.13 8.74
CA ALA A 7 -46.14 -43.72 7.54
C ALA A 7 -45.84 -42.23 7.54
N GLU A 8 -46.79 -41.41 7.93
CA GLU A 8 -46.57 -39.96 8.09
C GLU A 8 -45.54 -39.62 9.15
N ALA A 9 -45.58 -40.32 10.30
CA ALA A 9 -44.59 -40.14 11.37
C ALA A 9 -43.17 -40.50 10.92
N GLU A 10 -43.03 -41.61 10.21
CA GLU A 10 -41.73 -42.03 9.67
C GLU A 10 -41.23 -41.08 8.61
N GLU A 11 -42.09 -40.53 7.77
CA GLU A 11 -41.70 -39.49 6.80
C GLU A 11 -41.25 -38.20 7.46
N ILE A 12 -41.94 -37.76 8.50
CA ILE A 12 -41.56 -36.58 9.30
C ILE A 12 -40.19 -36.80 9.94
N VAL A 13 -39.93 -37.95 10.53
CA VAL A 13 -38.66 -38.28 11.16
C VAL A 13 -37.53 -38.29 10.12
N LYS A 14 -37.75 -38.94 8.96
CA LYS A 14 -36.76 -38.94 7.87
C LYS A 14 -36.44 -37.57 7.35
N LYS A 15 -37.45 -36.72 7.18
CA LYS A 15 -37.25 -35.30 6.78
C LYS A 15 -36.50 -34.52 7.83
N ALA A 16 -36.81 -34.75 9.11
CA ALA A 16 -36.10 -34.07 10.22
C ALA A 16 -34.63 -34.49 10.32
N GLU A 17 -34.37 -35.82 10.15
CA GLU A 17 -33.01 -36.34 10.15
C GLU A 17 -32.17 -35.80 8.99
N ALA A 18 -32.73 -35.77 7.78
CA ALA A 18 -32.10 -35.22 6.60
C ALA A 18 -31.80 -33.73 6.76
N LYS A 19 -32.75 -32.98 7.32
CA LYS A 19 -32.57 -31.57 7.60
C LYS A 19 -31.51 -31.29 8.68
N ALA A 20 -31.49 -32.12 9.72
CA ALA A 20 -30.45 -32.03 10.77
C ALA A 20 -29.06 -32.32 10.22
N GLU A 21 -28.94 -33.30 9.34
CA GLU A 21 -27.67 -33.62 8.67
C GLU A 21 -27.20 -32.46 7.77
N ASP A 22 -28.10 -31.87 6.98
CA ASP A 22 -27.80 -30.71 6.16
C ASP A 22 -27.36 -29.49 6.99
N VAL A 23 -28.06 -29.20 8.07
CA VAL A 23 -27.69 -28.12 9.00
C VAL A 23 -26.32 -28.37 9.62
N SER A 24 -26.05 -29.61 10.02
CA SER A 24 -24.72 -29.97 10.58
C SER A 24 -23.60 -29.77 9.56
N LYS A 25 -23.79 -30.26 8.33
CA LYS A 25 -22.82 -30.08 7.24
C LYS A 25 -22.57 -28.59 6.92
N ASN A 26 -23.65 -27.83 6.81
CA ASN A 26 -23.55 -26.38 6.53
C ASN A 26 -22.83 -25.64 7.67
N THR A 27 -23.14 -25.94 8.91
CA THR A 27 -22.51 -25.38 10.09
C THR A 27 -21.01 -25.70 10.13
N MET A 28 -20.64 -26.97 9.86
CA MET A 28 -19.22 -27.36 9.79
C MET A 28 -18.48 -26.63 8.68
N THR A 29 -19.10 -26.45 7.53
CA THR A 29 -18.55 -25.69 6.40
C THR A 29 -18.34 -24.24 6.77
N GLU A 30 -19.33 -23.60 7.40
CA GLU A 30 -19.23 -22.21 7.89
C GLU A 30 -18.14 -22.02 8.93
N ILE A 31 -18.03 -22.93 9.88
CA ILE A 31 -16.96 -22.91 10.91
C ILE A 31 -15.58 -23.05 10.24
N SER A 32 -15.45 -23.99 9.30
CA SER A 32 -14.19 -24.17 8.57
C SER A 32 -13.81 -22.94 7.77
N LEU A 33 -14.76 -22.30 7.10
CA LEU A 33 -14.55 -21.08 6.33
C LEU A 33 -14.17 -19.91 7.24
N ALA A 34 -14.89 -19.72 8.36
CA ALA A 34 -14.56 -18.69 9.35
C ALA A 34 -13.17 -18.90 9.95
N GLY A 35 -12.78 -20.15 10.22
CA GLY A 35 -11.44 -20.49 10.69
C GLY A 35 -10.36 -20.14 9.68
N LYS A 36 -10.56 -20.46 8.41
CA LYS A 36 -9.65 -20.11 7.31
C LYS A 36 -9.51 -18.59 7.14
N GLN A 37 -10.62 -17.87 7.23
CA GLN A 37 -10.61 -16.40 7.17
C GLN A 37 -9.87 -15.79 8.36
N ALA A 38 -10.05 -16.29 9.57
CA ALA A 38 -9.37 -15.83 10.76
C ALA A 38 -7.85 -16.06 10.65
N VAL A 39 -7.43 -17.25 10.21
CA VAL A 39 -6.02 -17.56 9.97
C VAL A 39 -5.42 -16.66 8.88
N GLY A 40 -6.16 -16.42 7.80
CA GLY A 40 -5.76 -15.52 6.73
C GLY A 40 -5.53 -14.09 7.21
N ARG A 41 -6.42 -13.57 8.07
CA ARG A 41 -6.27 -12.24 8.68
C ARG A 41 -5.04 -12.17 9.59
N ILE A 42 -4.82 -13.17 10.42
CA ILE A 42 -3.64 -13.23 11.30
C ILE A 42 -2.35 -13.24 10.47
N LYS A 43 -2.28 -14.05 9.43
CA LYS A 43 -1.13 -14.09 8.51
C LYS A 43 -0.87 -12.73 7.86
N SER A 44 -1.92 -12.06 7.41
CA SER A 44 -1.83 -10.73 6.81
C SER A 44 -1.33 -9.68 7.82
N GLU A 45 -1.81 -9.72 9.06
CA GLU A 45 -1.33 -8.82 10.12
C GLU A 45 0.13 -9.07 10.46
N ILE A 46 0.56 -10.31 10.57
CA ILE A 46 1.96 -10.66 10.83
C ILE A 46 2.85 -10.13 9.69
N ALA A 47 2.46 -10.36 8.45
CA ALA A 47 3.20 -9.85 7.29
C ALA A 47 3.30 -8.33 7.31
N SER A 48 2.21 -7.63 7.61
CA SER A 48 2.18 -6.16 7.73
C SER A 48 3.09 -5.64 8.83
N LEU A 49 3.11 -6.29 9.99
CA LEU A 49 3.99 -5.91 11.11
C LEU A 49 5.47 -6.11 10.77
N ILE A 50 5.81 -7.20 10.11
CA ILE A 50 7.19 -7.47 9.67
C ILE A 50 7.63 -6.42 8.65
N ILE A 51 6.79 -6.12 7.67
CA ILE A 51 7.08 -5.10 6.66
C ILE A 51 7.27 -3.74 7.33
N ALA A 52 6.37 -3.34 8.22
CA ALA A 52 6.46 -2.07 8.92
C ALA A 52 7.77 -1.94 9.70
N LYS A 53 8.17 -2.98 10.44
CA LYS A 53 9.44 -2.99 11.18
C LYS A 53 10.67 -2.99 10.26
N ALA A 54 10.62 -3.72 9.17
CA ALA A 54 11.74 -3.83 8.24
C ALA A 54 11.95 -2.56 7.41
N THR A 55 10.88 -1.86 7.05
CA THR A 55 10.94 -0.74 6.11
C THR A 55 10.99 0.63 6.78
N ALA A 56 10.35 0.82 7.93
CA ALA A 56 10.18 2.14 8.55
C ALA A 56 11.51 2.87 8.76
N ARG A 57 12.47 2.22 9.40
CA ARG A 57 13.77 2.82 9.69
C ARG A 57 14.57 3.09 8.41
N GLY A 58 14.61 2.12 7.51
CA GLY A 58 15.32 2.25 6.24
C GLY A 58 14.74 3.35 5.36
N VAL A 59 13.43 3.47 5.30
CA VAL A 59 12.74 4.54 4.55
C VAL A 59 13.02 5.90 5.18
N GLN A 60 12.92 6.03 6.50
CA GLN A 60 13.23 7.29 7.18
C GLN A 60 14.67 7.74 6.96
N GLU A 61 15.62 6.82 7.07
CA GLU A 61 17.04 7.10 6.80
C GLU A 61 17.27 7.50 5.33
N ALA A 62 16.66 6.79 4.40
CA ALA A 62 16.80 7.07 2.97
C ALA A 62 16.17 8.40 2.57
N VAL A 63 14.98 8.69 3.04
CA VAL A 63 14.25 9.94 2.75
C VAL A 63 14.94 11.14 3.42
N GLY A 64 15.54 10.95 4.59
CA GLY A 64 16.32 11.97 5.28
C GLY A 64 17.71 12.23 4.69
N ASP A 65 18.18 11.36 3.79
CA ASP A 65 19.46 11.56 3.12
C ASP A 65 19.35 12.69 2.09
N PRO A 66 20.25 13.69 2.10
CA PRO A 66 20.25 14.74 1.08
C PRO A 66 20.33 14.23 -0.36
N ALA A 67 21.00 13.10 -0.62
CA ALA A 67 21.07 12.47 -1.94
C ALA A 67 19.70 12.07 -2.48
N PHE A 68 18.79 11.62 -1.63
CA PHE A 68 17.42 11.28 -2.01
C PHE A 68 16.68 12.49 -2.59
N ILE A 69 16.75 13.62 -1.90
CA ILE A 69 16.08 14.87 -2.32
C ILE A 69 16.70 15.44 -3.60
N LYS A 70 17.97 15.17 -3.85
CA LYS A 70 18.65 15.61 -5.08
C LYS A 70 18.32 14.74 -6.28
N GLU A 71 18.36 13.43 -6.13
CA GLU A 71 18.29 12.46 -7.24
C GLU A 71 16.87 12.08 -7.61
N MET A 72 16.01 11.90 -6.61
CA MET A 72 14.66 11.38 -6.84
C MET A 72 13.74 12.33 -7.60
N PRO A 73 13.69 13.64 -7.33
CA PRO A 73 12.89 14.55 -8.13
C PRO A 73 13.31 14.60 -9.60
N VAL A 74 14.60 14.49 -9.89
CA VAL A 74 15.13 14.42 -11.26
C VAL A 74 14.64 13.13 -11.94
N ALA A 75 14.73 12.00 -11.24
CA ALA A 75 14.26 10.71 -11.75
C ALA A 75 12.75 10.71 -12.03
N VAL A 76 11.97 11.28 -11.12
CA VAL A 76 10.51 11.43 -11.30
C VAL A 76 10.20 12.31 -12.50
N ALA A 77 10.88 13.45 -12.63
CA ALA A 77 10.69 14.36 -13.76
C ALA A 77 11.03 13.72 -15.11
N LYS A 78 12.13 13.00 -15.19
CA LYS A 78 12.53 12.29 -16.41
C LYS A 78 11.50 11.23 -16.81
N ASN A 79 10.96 10.50 -15.87
CA ASN A 79 9.93 9.49 -16.14
C ASN A 79 8.55 10.10 -16.43
N TRP A 80 8.24 11.24 -15.82
CA TRP A 80 6.98 11.96 -16.06
C TRP A 80 6.91 12.52 -17.49
N ASN A 81 7.98 13.15 -17.93
CA ASN A 81 8.06 13.74 -19.27
C ASN A 81 8.35 12.72 -20.40
N GLY A 82 8.60 11.47 -20.04
CA GLY A 82 8.84 10.38 -20.99
C GLY A 82 7.61 9.86 -21.73
N SER A 83 6.42 10.30 -21.35
CA SER A 83 5.20 10.03 -22.10
C SER A 83 4.96 11.14 -23.13
N ASP A 84 4.58 10.77 -24.35
CA ASP A 84 4.47 11.58 -25.58
C ASP A 84 3.56 12.81 -25.53
N SER A 85 3.06 13.24 -24.41
CA SER A 85 2.05 14.29 -24.30
C SER A 85 2.62 15.66 -23.92
N GLY A 86 3.68 16.09 -24.60
CA GLY A 86 4.20 17.46 -24.47
C GLY A 86 4.97 17.72 -23.17
N LYS A 87 5.77 18.77 -23.18
CA LYS A 87 6.52 19.22 -22.00
C LYS A 87 5.56 19.77 -20.95
N VAL A 88 5.25 18.99 -19.94
CA VAL A 88 4.55 19.45 -18.75
C VAL A 88 5.55 20.11 -17.82
N GLU A 89 5.34 21.37 -17.49
CA GLU A 89 6.13 22.05 -16.45
C GLU A 89 5.77 21.45 -15.09
N LEU A 90 6.76 20.90 -14.41
CA LEU A 90 6.61 20.29 -13.10
C LEU A 90 7.12 21.23 -12.01
N GLN A 91 6.50 21.13 -10.84
CA GLN A 91 6.96 21.81 -9.64
C GLN A 91 7.28 20.76 -8.57
N ALA A 92 8.48 20.83 -8.00
CA ALA A 92 8.87 20.02 -6.87
C ALA A 92 8.84 20.90 -5.59
N LEU A 93 8.11 20.45 -4.59
CA LEU A 93 8.05 21.11 -3.28
C LEU A 93 8.91 20.35 -2.29
N LEU A 94 9.88 21.03 -1.73
CA LEU A 94 10.84 20.51 -0.76
C LEU A 94 10.54 21.04 0.65
N PRO A 95 10.98 20.32 1.71
CA PRO A 95 10.79 20.79 3.09
C PRO A 95 11.57 22.09 3.35
N GLU A 96 10.89 23.13 3.80
CA GLU A 96 11.52 24.40 4.14
C GLU A 96 12.53 24.26 5.28
N GLY A 97 12.29 23.35 6.23
CA GLY A 97 13.20 23.05 7.33
C GLY A 97 14.55 22.47 6.90
N GLU A 98 14.60 21.83 5.73
CA GLU A 98 15.83 21.25 5.16
C GLU A 98 16.61 22.21 4.26
N ARG A 99 16.09 23.41 4.01
CA ARG A 99 16.67 24.39 3.09
C ARG A 99 18.12 24.70 3.41
N LYS A 100 18.47 24.91 4.68
CA LYS A 100 19.83 25.22 5.10
C LYS A 100 20.82 24.09 4.88
N LYS A 101 20.38 22.85 5.01
CA LYS A 101 21.21 21.65 4.77
C LYS A 101 21.42 21.37 3.29
N LEU A 102 20.47 21.79 2.47
CA LEU A 102 20.47 21.53 1.03
C LEU A 102 21.15 22.63 0.21
N ASP A 103 21.23 23.86 0.72
CA ASP A 103 21.69 25.02 -0.04
C ASP A 103 23.07 24.85 -0.70
N ALA A 104 24.05 24.30 0.02
CA ALA A 104 25.41 24.16 -0.52
C ALA A 104 25.53 23.00 -1.56
N ALA A 105 24.74 21.96 -1.39
CA ALA A 105 24.80 20.76 -2.23
C ALA A 105 23.71 20.76 -3.31
N PHE A 106 22.77 21.67 -3.21
CA PHE A 106 21.56 21.72 -4.05
C PHE A 106 21.71 22.58 -5.31
N GLU A 107 22.69 23.49 -5.35
CA GLU A 107 22.88 24.38 -6.51
C GLU A 107 23.09 23.63 -7.83
N GLU A 108 23.89 22.57 -7.83
CA GLU A 108 24.10 21.74 -9.02
C GLU A 108 22.84 20.93 -9.39
N SER A 109 22.18 20.38 -8.40
CA SER A 109 20.94 19.61 -8.60
C SER A 109 19.77 20.49 -9.04
N ALA A 110 19.72 21.73 -8.57
CA ALA A 110 18.73 22.70 -9.00
C ALA A 110 18.88 23.03 -10.49
N LYS A 111 20.10 23.11 -11.01
CA LYS A 111 20.37 23.31 -12.44
C LYS A 111 19.89 22.11 -13.27
N GLU A 112 20.10 20.90 -12.81
CA GLU A 112 19.59 19.68 -13.47
C GLU A 112 18.06 19.63 -13.46
N LEU A 113 17.42 20.00 -12.35
CA LEU A 113 15.97 20.08 -12.22
C LEU A 113 15.38 21.11 -13.17
N LEU A 114 15.95 22.29 -13.24
CA LEU A 114 15.54 23.34 -14.19
C LEU A 114 15.72 22.89 -15.64
N ALA A 115 16.82 22.23 -15.95
CA ALA A 115 17.05 21.66 -17.28
C ALA A 115 16.04 20.56 -17.63
N ALA A 116 15.57 19.82 -16.66
CA ALA A 116 14.52 18.81 -16.82
C ALA A 116 13.08 19.39 -16.84
N GLY A 117 12.93 20.71 -16.67
CA GLY A 117 11.63 21.38 -16.66
C GLY A 117 10.93 21.38 -15.31
N VAL A 118 11.68 21.21 -14.23
CA VAL A 118 11.16 21.19 -12.85
C VAL A 118 11.54 22.48 -12.12
N GLU A 119 10.54 23.21 -11.65
CA GLU A 119 10.71 24.35 -10.77
C GLU A 119 10.73 23.88 -9.32
N VAL A 120 11.66 24.38 -8.51
CA VAL A 120 11.80 24.00 -7.10
C VAL A 120 11.15 25.06 -6.22
N GLY A 121 10.28 24.63 -5.33
CA GLY A 121 9.67 25.45 -4.29
C GLY A 121 9.92 24.85 -2.89
N TRP A 122 9.82 25.70 -1.89
CA TRP A 122 9.95 25.30 -0.49
C TRP A 122 8.58 25.40 0.19
N SER A 123 8.21 24.37 0.94
CA SER A 123 6.90 24.32 1.61
C SER A 123 7.03 23.90 3.07
N LYS A 124 6.31 24.61 3.94
CA LYS A 124 6.19 24.26 5.36
C LYS A 124 5.30 23.03 5.58
N GLU A 125 4.44 22.72 4.64
CA GLU A 125 3.55 21.57 4.68
C GLU A 125 4.29 20.25 4.41
N VAL A 126 5.38 20.30 3.68
CA VAL A 126 6.23 19.13 3.43
C VAL A 126 7.19 18.97 4.60
N LYS A 127 7.01 17.90 5.37
CA LYS A 127 7.84 17.59 6.56
C LYS A 127 9.02 16.71 6.21
N THR A 128 8.81 15.72 5.36
CA THR A 128 9.81 14.75 4.90
C THR A 128 9.64 14.50 3.42
N GLY A 129 10.73 14.14 2.74
CA GLY A 129 10.69 13.86 1.32
C GLY A 129 10.38 15.07 0.46
N PHE A 130 9.53 14.90 -0.52
CA PHE A 130 9.14 15.97 -1.44
C PHE A 130 7.77 15.67 -2.07
N LYS A 131 7.19 16.70 -2.68
CA LYS A 131 5.99 16.58 -3.51
C LYS A 131 6.31 17.04 -4.92
N VAL A 132 5.79 16.36 -5.93
CA VAL A 132 5.92 16.73 -7.34
C VAL A 132 4.54 16.81 -7.96
N GLY A 133 4.29 17.85 -8.71
CA GLY A 133 3.05 18.02 -9.45
C GLY A 133 3.22 18.93 -10.65
N ALA A 134 2.22 18.92 -11.54
CA ALA A 134 2.16 19.87 -12.64
C ALA A 134 1.93 21.29 -12.10
N LYS A 135 2.67 22.27 -12.59
CA LYS A 135 2.57 23.66 -12.15
C LYS A 135 1.13 24.21 -12.25
N ASP A 136 0.38 23.75 -13.24
CA ASP A 136 -1.01 24.17 -13.50
C ASP A 136 -2.06 23.12 -13.13
N GLY A 137 -1.63 21.97 -12.61
CA GLY A 137 -2.48 20.77 -12.47
C GLY A 137 -3.29 20.64 -11.19
N GLY A 138 -3.09 21.49 -10.20
CA GLY A 138 -3.85 21.48 -8.95
C GLY A 138 -3.69 20.24 -8.06
N TYR A 139 -2.80 19.30 -8.39
CA TYR A 139 -2.51 18.12 -7.57
C TYR A 139 -1.01 17.86 -7.50
N TYR A 140 -0.61 17.21 -6.41
CA TYR A 140 0.76 16.78 -6.18
C TYR A 140 0.81 15.32 -5.79
N ILE A 141 1.85 14.62 -6.26
CA ILE A 141 2.18 13.29 -5.78
C ILE A 141 3.19 13.44 -4.65
N SER A 142 2.89 12.87 -3.50
CA SER A 142 3.74 12.95 -2.32
C SER A 142 4.72 11.78 -2.27
N PHE A 143 5.99 12.10 -2.01
CA PHE A 143 7.07 11.14 -1.77
C PHE A 143 7.62 11.32 -0.34
N ALA A 144 6.73 11.55 0.62
CA ALA A 144 7.08 11.56 2.04
C ALA A 144 7.40 10.13 2.53
N ASP A 145 8.05 10.03 3.68
CA ASP A 145 8.41 8.73 4.26
C ASP A 145 7.20 7.79 4.43
N ALA A 146 6.08 8.31 4.96
CA ALA A 146 4.85 7.52 5.12
C ALA A 146 4.28 7.01 3.79
N ASP A 147 4.36 7.80 2.74
CA ASP A 147 3.86 7.42 1.41
C ASP A 147 4.76 6.36 0.76
N ILE A 148 6.07 6.49 0.93
CA ILE A 148 7.04 5.48 0.45
C ILE A 148 6.91 4.19 1.23
N GLU A 149 6.74 4.25 2.54
CA GLU A 149 6.46 3.08 3.37
C GLU A 149 5.21 2.34 2.91
N ALA A 150 4.12 3.08 2.63
CA ALA A 150 2.87 2.50 2.14
C ALA A 150 3.05 1.82 0.77
N LEU A 151 3.79 2.45 -0.13
CA LEU A 151 4.09 1.90 -1.45
C LEU A 151 4.93 0.62 -1.35
N LEU A 152 5.95 0.62 -0.52
CA LEU A 152 6.79 -0.55 -0.27
C LEU A 152 6.01 -1.67 0.42
N ALA A 153 5.15 -1.33 1.37
CA ALA A 153 4.30 -2.31 2.04
C ALA A 153 3.37 -3.01 1.05
N GLU A 154 2.78 -2.27 0.13
CA GLU A 154 1.94 -2.83 -0.92
C GLU A 154 2.74 -3.76 -1.86
N TYR A 155 3.91 -3.32 -2.29
CA TYR A 155 4.78 -4.10 -3.17
C TYR A 155 5.31 -5.37 -2.51
N LEU A 156 5.69 -5.29 -1.23
CA LEU A 156 6.31 -6.40 -0.49
C LEU A 156 5.31 -7.37 0.12
N ARG A 157 4.06 -6.97 0.28
CA ARG A 157 3.03 -7.79 0.96
C ARG A 157 2.94 -9.20 0.40
N ASP A 158 2.81 -9.33 -0.90
CA ASP A 158 2.70 -10.63 -1.55
C ASP A 158 3.97 -11.45 -1.41
N LYS A 159 5.13 -10.82 -1.54
CA LYS A 159 6.43 -11.48 -1.41
C LYS A 159 6.70 -11.98 0.00
N VAL A 160 6.42 -11.16 1.01
CA VAL A 160 6.58 -11.54 2.43
C VAL A 160 5.60 -12.65 2.78
N PHE A 161 4.36 -12.56 2.32
CA PHE A 161 3.35 -13.60 2.54
C PHE A 161 3.77 -14.94 1.94
N GLN A 162 4.33 -14.95 0.73
CA GLN A 162 4.85 -16.14 0.08
C GLN A 162 6.02 -16.76 0.84
N LEU A 163 6.94 -15.94 1.32
CA LEU A 163 8.11 -16.41 2.07
C LEU A 163 7.75 -17.01 3.42
N LEU A 164 6.76 -16.46 4.12
CA LEU A 164 6.39 -16.90 5.46
C LEU A 164 5.43 -18.09 5.50
N PHE A 165 4.52 -18.17 4.54
CA PHE A 165 3.35 -19.06 4.63
C PHE A 165 3.17 -20.03 3.47
N LYS A 166 3.95 -19.94 2.42
CA LYS A 166 4.03 -20.99 1.41
C LYS A 166 5.10 -22.00 1.79
N ALA A 167 4.66 -23.18 2.03
CA ALA A 167 5.55 -24.33 2.17
C ALA A 167 6.16 -24.71 0.82
#